data_5e54eff7e20eb0bbce15ad2cfcef25fd
#
_entry.id   5e54eff7e20eb0bbce15ad2cfcef25fd
#
_cell.length_a   1.000
_cell.length_b   1.000
_cell.length_c   1.000
_cell.angle_alpha   90.00
_cell.angle_beta   90.00
_cell.angle_gamma   90.00
#
_symmetry.space_group_name_H-M   'P 1'
#
loop_
_entity.id
_entity.type
_entity.pdbx_description
1 polymer ?
#
loop_
_entity_poly.entity_id
_entity_poly.type
_entity_poly.pdbx_seq_one_letter_code
_entity_poly.pdbx_strand_id
1 'polypeptide(L)'
;AAGLLTFLNLLLSFFILPESLPPERRETTPMQARDFNPVVSIIDMARKPGLGGLLLVTCLFNFAFNGISSTSSLFMIDKFGVQSWQVSLLMTMSGLSLALVQFLFVQKIVKRFGERRIAITSLAGQAVNNLAIFFAPAFWWIIPIAMVNSATSGLTFPTLTTLNISRVQPREVGLLMGVT
;
A
#
# COMPACT_ATOMS: atom_id res chain seq x y z
N ALA A 1 14.05 -4.49 -20.62
CA ALA A 1 12.61 -4.26 -20.79
C ALA A 1 12.03 -3.33 -19.69
N ALA A 2 12.23 -3.61 -18.40
CA ALA A 2 11.67 -2.81 -17.31
C ALA A 2 12.13 -1.34 -17.33
N GLY A 3 13.43 -1.07 -17.51
CA GLY A 3 13.97 0.28 -17.58
C GLY A 3 13.39 1.12 -18.73
N LEU A 4 13.12 0.50 -19.89
CA LEU A 4 12.47 1.18 -21.01
C LEU A 4 11.04 1.59 -20.69
N LEU A 5 10.28 0.71 -20.02
CA LEU A 5 8.91 0.99 -19.59
C LEU A 5 8.88 2.11 -18.54
N THR A 6 9.83 2.11 -17.61
CA THR A 6 9.95 3.18 -16.61
C THR A 6 10.29 4.51 -17.26
N PHE A 7 11.20 4.50 -18.24
CA PHE A 7 11.57 5.71 -18.98
C PHE A 7 10.39 6.25 -19.83
N LEU A 8 9.65 5.36 -20.50
CA LEU A 8 8.42 5.75 -21.20
C LEU A 8 7.38 6.32 -20.24
N ASN A 9 7.19 5.72 -19.08
CA ASN A 9 6.26 6.25 -18.06
C ASN A 9 6.69 7.64 -17.57
N LEU A 10 7.99 7.87 -17.39
CA LEU A 10 8.53 9.18 -17.02
C LEU A 10 8.20 10.22 -18.11
N LEU A 11 8.44 9.90 -19.38
CA LEU A 11 8.13 10.79 -20.51
C LEU A 11 6.64 11.09 -20.60
N LEU A 12 5.79 10.05 -20.52
CA LEU A 12 4.33 10.21 -20.53
C LEU A 12 3.87 11.09 -19.36
N SER A 13 4.42 10.89 -18.16
CA SER A 13 4.10 11.71 -16.99
C SER A 13 4.49 13.17 -17.21
N PHE A 14 5.65 13.42 -17.79
CA PHE A 14 6.13 14.79 -18.02
C PHE A 14 5.30 15.55 -19.08
N PHE A 15 4.85 14.86 -20.12
CA PHE A 15 4.14 15.51 -21.24
C PHE A 15 2.61 15.50 -21.10
N ILE A 16 2.05 14.52 -20.39
CA ILE A 16 0.58 14.32 -20.34
C ILE A 16 -0.03 14.79 -19.03
N LEU A 17 0.73 14.74 -17.90
CA LEU A 17 0.20 15.19 -16.61
C LEU A 17 0.20 16.72 -16.55
N PRO A 18 -0.99 17.36 -16.54
CA PRO A 18 -1.08 18.77 -16.28
C PRO A 18 -0.72 19.04 -14.80
N GLU A 19 -0.19 20.19 -14.53
CA GLU A 19 0.07 20.65 -13.16
C GLU A 19 -1.21 20.60 -12.33
N SER A 20 -1.23 19.76 -11.32
CA SER A 20 -2.44 19.51 -10.50
C SER A 20 -2.69 20.61 -9.47
N LEU A 21 -1.69 21.47 -9.19
CA LEU A 21 -1.81 22.51 -8.20
C LEU A 21 -2.02 23.88 -8.87
N PRO A 22 -3.22 24.48 -8.79
CA PRO A 22 -3.47 25.81 -9.31
C PRO A 22 -2.50 26.84 -8.71
N PRO A 23 -2.04 27.83 -9.47
CA PRO A 23 -1.08 28.84 -9.00
C PRO A 23 -1.52 29.55 -7.72
N GLU A 24 -2.84 29.73 -7.54
CA GLU A 24 -3.46 30.40 -6.39
C GLU A 24 -3.36 29.57 -5.09
N ARG A 25 -3.12 28.27 -5.18
CA ARG A 25 -2.98 27.36 -4.04
C ARG A 25 -1.52 27.00 -3.74
N ARG A 26 -0.57 27.52 -4.51
CA ARG A 26 0.85 27.33 -4.24
C ARG A 26 1.24 28.13 -3.01
N GLU A 27 1.88 27.49 -2.05
CA GLU A 27 2.45 28.20 -0.92
C GLU A 27 3.61 29.06 -1.39
N THR A 28 3.50 30.35 -1.14
CA THR A 28 4.57 31.35 -1.39
C THR A 28 5.48 31.54 -0.17
N THR A 29 5.18 30.87 0.94
CA THR A 29 6.00 30.91 2.15
C THR A 29 7.36 30.25 1.89
N PRO A 30 8.47 30.92 2.17
CA PRO A 30 9.79 30.34 2.00
C PRO A 30 9.92 29.12 2.93
N MET A 31 10.31 27.97 2.34
CA MET A 31 10.57 26.76 3.09
C MET A 31 11.65 26.99 4.14
N GLN A 32 11.34 26.66 5.37
CA GLN A 32 12.30 26.73 6.47
C GLN A 32 13.13 25.44 6.52
N ALA A 33 14.36 25.54 7.04
CA ALA A 33 15.23 24.37 7.23
C ALA A 33 14.56 23.26 8.08
N ARG A 34 13.60 23.61 8.92
CA ARG A 34 12.79 22.70 9.73
C ARG A 34 11.89 21.81 8.85
N ASP A 35 11.40 22.33 7.74
CA ASP A 35 10.47 21.59 6.85
C ASP A 35 11.18 20.46 6.09
N PHE A 36 12.50 20.52 5.98
CA PHE A 36 13.33 19.47 5.41
C PHE A 36 13.68 18.35 6.39
N ASN A 37 13.30 18.48 7.67
CA ASN A 37 13.57 17.44 8.65
C ASN A 37 12.41 16.44 8.73
N PRO A 38 12.55 15.22 8.17
CA PRO A 38 11.46 14.24 8.14
C PRO A 38 10.99 13.81 9.53
N VAL A 39 11.90 13.80 10.51
CA VAL A 39 11.57 13.41 11.89
C VAL A 39 10.63 14.43 12.53
N VAL A 40 10.89 15.72 12.33
CA VAL A 40 10.01 16.79 12.85
C VAL A 40 8.64 16.70 12.19
N SER A 41 8.59 16.51 10.88
CA SER A 41 7.36 16.36 10.12
C SER A 41 6.52 15.15 10.60
N ILE A 42 7.16 14.00 10.86
CA ILE A 42 6.50 12.82 11.40
C ILE A 42 5.90 13.10 12.79
N ILE A 43 6.67 13.74 13.67
CA ILE A 43 6.23 14.05 15.03
C ILE A 43 5.07 15.04 15.02
N ASP A 44 5.17 16.10 14.21
CA ASP A 44 4.13 17.12 14.11
C ASP A 44 2.82 16.53 13.54
N MET A 45 2.91 15.64 12.56
CA MET A 45 1.76 14.90 12.03
C MET A 45 1.18 13.92 13.05
N ALA A 46 2.03 13.18 13.78
CA ALA A 46 1.58 12.21 14.78
C ALA A 46 0.87 12.85 15.97
N ARG A 47 1.18 14.12 16.27
CA ARG A 47 0.52 14.89 17.36
C ARG A 47 -0.90 15.35 17.00
N LYS A 48 -1.29 15.30 15.73
CA LYS A 48 -2.64 15.70 15.33
C LYS A 48 -3.69 14.72 15.85
N PRO A 49 -4.84 15.22 16.36
CA PRO A 49 -5.89 14.38 16.92
C PRO A 49 -6.40 13.35 15.91
N GLY A 50 -6.31 12.07 16.26
CA GLY A 50 -6.80 10.95 15.43
C GLY A 50 -5.91 10.57 14.24
N LEU A 51 -4.82 11.29 13.96
CA LEU A 51 -3.88 10.95 12.89
C LEU A 51 -2.75 10.05 13.38
N GLY A 52 -2.22 10.30 14.59
CA GLY A 52 -1.09 9.53 15.13
C GLY A 52 -1.35 8.02 15.17
N GLY A 53 -2.55 7.61 15.60
CA GLY A 53 -2.95 6.20 15.61
C GLY A 53 -3.04 5.61 14.20
N LEU A 54 -3.54 6.37 13.20
CA LEU A 54 -3.61 5.92 11.82
C LEU A 54 -2.21 5.80 11.20
N LEU A 55 -1.32 6.75 11.46
CA LEU A 55 0.08 6.68 11.02
C LEU A 55 0.80 5.47 11.62
N LEU A 56 0.59 5.19 12.90
CA LEU A 56 1.15 4.01 13.55
C LEU A 56 0.66 2.72 12.89
N VAL A 57 -0.65 2.60 12.64
CA VAL A 57 -1.22 1.44 11.93
C VAL A 57 -0.63 1.33 10.53
N THR A 58 -0.51 2.43 9.78
CA THR A 58 0.08 2.45 8.44
C THR A 58 1.55 2.02 8.48
N CYS A 59 2.32 2.54 9.44
CA CYS A 59 3.73 2.17 9.63
C CYS A 59 3.90 0.68 9.94
N LEU A 60 3.14 0.16 10.92
CA LEU A 60 3.17 -1.26 11.27
C LEU A 60 2.73 -2.16 10.12
N PHE A 61 1.71 -1.74 9.38
CA PHE A 61 1.25 -2.44 8.19
C PHE A 61 2.34 -2.50 7.12
N ASN A 62 2.95 -1.36 6.76
CA ASN A 62 4.03 -1.31 5.78
C ASN A 62 5.25 -2.14 6.22
N PHE A 63 5.61 -2.06 7.50
CA PHE A 63 6.71 -2.85 8.06
C PHE A 63 6.44 -4.36 7.93
N ALA A 64 5.26 -4.81 8.34
CA ALA A 64 4.85 -6.20 8.25
C ALA A 64 4.76 -6.66 6.78
N PHE A 65 4.15 -5.85 5.91
CA PHE A 65 4.01 -6.16 4.49
C PHE A 65 5.36 -6.31 3.79
N ASN A 66 6.29 -5.36 4.00
CA ASN A 66 7.62 -5.44 3.41
C ASN A 66 8.44 -6.60 4.01
N GLY A 67 8.36 -6.84 5.31
CA GLY A 67 9.02 -7.98 5.96
C GLY A 67 8.57 -9.32 5.37
N ILE A 68 7.27 -9.53 5.28
CA ILE A 68 6.70 -10.75 4.68
C ILE A 68 7.08 -10.85 3.20
N SER A 69 6.97 -9.77 2.43
CA SER A 69 7.29 -9.77 1.00
C SER A 69 8.75 -10.12 0.74
N SER A 70 9.67 -9.62 1.57
CA SER A 70 11.11 -9.88 1.41
C SER A 70 11.50 -11.32 1.73
N THR A 71 10.80 -11.97 2.67
CA THR A 71 11.12 -13.32 3.13
C THR A 71 10.28 -14.40 2.47
N SER A 72 9.16 -14.04 1.82
CA SER A 72 8.18 -14.99 1.28
C SER A 72 8.78 -15.97 0.27
N SER A 73 9.63 -15.50 -0.64
CA SER A 73 10.25 -16.35 -1.67
C SER A 73 11.19 -17.39 -1.05
N LEU A 74 11.99 -16.98 -0.06
CA LEU A 74 12.90 -17.89 0.66
C LEU A 74 12.11 -18.91 1.46
N PHE A 75 11.07 -18.48 2.17
CA PHE A 75 10.18 -19.37 2.91
C PHE A 75 9.52 -20.42 2.02
N MET A 76 9.09 -20.04 0.81
CA MET A 76 8.48 -20.98 -0.15
C MET A 76 9.47 -22.04 -0.63
N ILE A 77 10.70 -21.60 -0.94
CA ILE A 77 11.77 -22.51 -1.40
C ILE A 77 12.17 -23.47 -0.27
N ASP A 78 12.38 -22.96 0.92
CA ASP A 78 12.84 -23.74 2.08
C ASP A 78 11.76 -24.74 2.55
N LYS A 79 10.52 -24.29 2.71
CA LYS A 79 9.44 -25.13 3.24
C LYS A 79 8.90 -26.15 2.24
N PHE A 80 8.80 -25.78 0.95
CA PHE A 80 8.10 -26.59 -0.06
C PHE A 80 9.01 -27.10 -1.18
N GLY A 81 10.29 -26.73 -1.20
CA GLY A 81 11.23 -27.13 -2.25
C GLY A 81 10.81 -26.68 -3.65
N VAL A 82 10.08 -25.55 -3.74
CA VAL A 82 9.52 -25.07 -5.01
C VAL A 82 10.60 -24.50 -5.93
N GLN A 83 10.39 -24.67 -7.22
CA GLN A 83 11.25 -24.10 -8.25
C GLN A 83 10.89 -22.63 -8.53
N SER A 84 11.82 -21.87 -9.07
CA SER A 84 11.64 -20.44 -9.37
C SER A 84 10.42 -20.13 -10.23
N TRP A 85 10.06 -21.02 -11.18
CA TRP A 85 8.88 -20.81 -12.02
C TRP A 85 7.56 -20.89 -11.23
N GLN A 86 7.49 -21.73 -10.18
CA GLN A 86 6.32 -21.84 -9.30
C GLN A 86 6.14 -20.56 -8.47
N VAL A 87 7.24 -20.00 -7.96
CA VAL A 87 7.22 -18.70 -7.28
C VAL A 87 6.75 -17.60 -8.23
N SER A 88 7.25 -17.60 -9.48
CA SER A 88 6.83 -16.63 -10.50
C SER A 88 5.35 -16.77 -10.84
N LEU A 89 4.84 -17.99 -10.94
CA LEU A 89 3.40 -18.26 -11.14
C LEU A 89 2.57 -17.70 -9.98
N LEU A 90 2.99 -17.95 -8.74
CA LEU A 90 2.32 -17.43 -7.54
C LEU A 90 2.27 -15.89 -7.56
N MET A 91 3.38 -15.24 -7.86
CA MET A 91 3.45 -13.77 -7.95
C MET A 91 2.56 -13.22 -9.06
N THR A 92 2.52 -13.89 -10.21
CA THR A 92 1.66 -13.50 -11.34
C THR A 92 0.19 -13.60 -10.96
N MET A 93 -0.23 -14.71 -10.37
CA MET A 93 -1.62 -14.91 -9.91
C MET A 93 -2.02 -13.90 -8.82
N SER A 94 -1.12 -13.64 -7.89
CA SER A 94 -1.31 -12.65 -6.83
C SER A 94 -1.43 -11.23 -7.40
N GLY A 95 -0.57 -10.85 -8.34
CA GLY A 95 -0.62 -9.56 -9.03
C GLY A 95 -1.90 -9.38 -9.84
N LEU A 96 -2.34 -10.41 -10.55
CA LEU A 96 -3.59 -10.41 -11.29
C LEU A 96 -4.80 -10.24 -10.35
N SER A 97 -4.82 -10.97 -9.24
CA SER A 97 -5.86 -10.82 -8.20
C SER A 97 -5.91 -9.41 -7.63
N LEU A 98 -4.75 -8.85 -7.31
CA LEU A 98 -4.62 -7.46 -6.84
C LEU A 98 -5.20 -6.47 -7.86
N ALA A 99 -4.80 -6.57 -9.13
CA ALA A 99 -5.25 -5.69 -10.19
C ALA A 99 -6.77 -5.80 -10.42
N LEU A 100 -7.32 -7.01 -10.45
CA LEU A 100 -8.76 -7.22 -10.60
C LEU A 100 -9.56 -6.59 -9.44
N VAL A 101 -9.10 -6.77 -8.21
CA VAL A 101 -9.78 -6.19 -7.05
C VAL A 101 -9.71 -4.67 -7.07
N GLN A 102 -8.55 -4.10 -7.37
CA GLN A 102 -8.39 -2.64 -7.45
C GLN A 102 -9.27 -2.04 -8.54
N PHE A 103 -9.32 -2.66 -9.70
CA PHE A 103 -10.07 -2.11 -10.84
C PHE A 103 -11.59 -2.29 -10.71
N LEU A 104 -12.05 -3.47 -10.27
CA LEU A 104 -13.47 -3.81 -10.32
C LEU A 104 -14.22 -3.57 -9.00
N PHE A 105 -13.56 -3.76 -7.87
CA PHE A 105 -14.23 -3.92 -6.59
C PHE A 105 -13.96 -2.81 -5.58
N VAL A 106 -12.77 -2.19 -5.56
CA VAL A 106 -12.40 -1.22 -4.52
C VAL A 106 -13.45 -0.12 -4.36
N GLN A 107 -13.80 0.56 -5.45
CA GLN A 107 -14.75 1.67 -5.39
C GLN A 107 -16.14 1.25 -4.93
N LYS A 108 -16.63 0.09 -5.38
CA LYS A 108 -17.96 -0.43 -5.02
C LYS A 108 -18.02 -0.84 -3.56
N ILE A 109 -16.98 -1.52 -3.08
CA ILE A 109 -16.89 -2.01 -1.70
C ILE A 109 -16.74 -0.83 -0.75
N VAL A 110 -15.86 0.12 -1.04
CA VAL A 110 -15.62 1.30 -0.21
C VAL A 110 -16.88 2.16 -0.09
N LYS A 111 -17.57 2.40 -1.20
CA LYS A 111 -18.86 3.15 -1.18
C LYS A 111 -19.94 2.46 -0.34
N ARG A 112 -19.97 1.13 -0.32
CA ARG A 112 -21.03 0.36 0.37
C ARG A 112 -20.77 0.22 1.87
N PHE A 113 -19.55 -0.05 2.28
CA PHE A 113 -19.21 -0.42 3.66
C PHE A 113 -18.47 0.67 4.44
N GLY A 114 -17.95 1.67 3.77
CA GLY A 114 -17.16 2.75 4.34
C GLY A 114 -15.70 2.36 4.59
N GLU A 115 -14.80 3.33 4.50
CA GLU A 115 -13.34 3.13 4.53
C GLU A 115 -12.85 2.48 5.82
N ARG A 116 -13.35 2.93 6.98
CA ARG A 116 -12.90 2.43 8.28
C ARG A 116 -13.19 0.94 8.47
N ARG A 117 -14.40 0.49 8.07
CA ARG A 117 -14.77 -0.93 8.21
C ARG A 117 -13.92 -1.79 7.29
N ILE A 118 -13.69 -1.33 6.06
CA ILE A 118 -12.87 -2.06 5.09
C ILE A 118 -11.42 -2.13 5.55
N ALA A 119 -10.84 -1.03 6.06
CA ALA A 119 -9.48 -1.07 6.61
C ALA A 119 -9.35 -2.11 7.73
N ILE A 120 -10.30 -2.16 8.67
CA ILE A 120 -10.27 -3.13 9.78
C ILE A 120 -10.43 -4.57 9.25
N THR A 121 -11.44 -4.82 8.41
CA THR A 121 -11.71 -6.18 7.90
C THR A 121 -10.61 -6.69 6.98
N SER A 122 -10.02 -5.82 6.15
CA SER A 122 -8.92 -6.21 5.26
C SER A 122 -7.62 -6.46 6.03
N LEU A 123 -7.30 -5.67 7.05
CA LEU A 123 -6.15 -5.92 7.93
C LEU A 123 -6.31 -7.24 8.71
N ALA A 124 -7.51 -7.49 9.27
CA ALA A 124 -7.82 -8.76 9.93
C ALA A 124 -7.73 -9.93 8.95
N GLY A 125 -8.28 -9.77 7.73
CA GLY A 125 -8.18 -10.75 6.66
C GLY A 125 -6.73 -11.09 6.29
N GLN A 126 -5.86 -10.08 6.19
CA GLN A 126 -4.44 -10.31 5.93
C GLN A 126 -3.75 -11.07 7.06
N ALA A 127 -4.05 -10.74 8.33
CA ALA A 127 -3.50 -11.47 9.47
C ALA A 127 -3.88 -12.95 9.42
N VAL A 128 -5.16 -13.26 9.17
CA VAL A 128 -5.66 -14.63 9.02
C VAL A 128 -5.01 -15.33 7.82
N ASN A 129 -4.91 -14.66 6.67
CA ASN A 129 -4.29 -15.22 5.47
C ASN A 129 -2.80 -15.54 5.67
N ASN A 130 -2.05 -14.66 6.35
CA ASN A 130 -0.64 -14.90 6.64
C ASN A 130 -0.46 -16.10 7.59
N LEU A 131 -1.33 -16.26 8.59
CA LEU A 131 -1.36 -17.44 9.42
C LEU A 131 -1.72 -18.70 8.60
N ALA A 132 -2.68 -18.62 7.69
CA ALA A 132 -3.06 -19.73 6.82
C ALA A 132 -1.91 -20.18 5.91
N ILE A 133 -1.09 -19.25 5.39
CA ILE A 133 0.12 -19.55 4.62
C ILE A 133 1.12 -20.35 5.47
N PHE A 134 1.30 -19.94 6.73
CA PHE A 134 2.21 -20.66 7.64
C PHE A 134 1.79 -22.10 7.89
N PHE A 135 0.50 -22.36 8.05
CA PHE A 135 -0.07 -23.69 8.29
C PHE A 135 -0.38 -24.47 7.01
N ALA A 136 -0.13 -23.94 5.82
CA ALA A 136 -0.42 -24.61 4.57
C ALA A 136 0.35 -25.95 4.47
N PRO A 137 -0.34 -27.08 4.18
CA PRO A 137 0.29 -28.41 4.11
C PRO A 137 1.06 -28.64 2.81
N ALA A 138 0.72 -27.93 1.73
CA ALA A 138 1.37 -28.06 0.43
C ALA A 138 1.34 -26.73 -0.34
N PHE A 139 2.28 -26.57 -1.27
CA PHE A 139 2.40 -25.36 -2.09
C PHE A 139 1.10 -24.96 -2.82
N TRP A 140 0.37 -25.92 -3.34
CA TRP A 140 -0.86 -25.64 -4.11
C TRP A 140 -1.96 -24.95 -3.29
N TRP A 141 -1.98 -25.13 -1.97
CA TRP A 141 -2.89 -24.40 -1.07
C TRP A 141 -2.52 -22.94 -0.92
N ILE A 142 -1.25 -22.59 -1.16
CA ILE A 142 -0.77 -21.22 -1.04
C ILE A 142 -1.33 -20.33 -2.15
N ILE A 143 -1.54 -20.88 -3.35
CA ILE A 143 -2.02 -20.10 -4.49
C ILE A 143 -3.36 -19.40 -4.18
N PRO A 144 -4.44 -20.11 -3.80
CA PRO A 144 -5.69 -19.44 -3.47
C PRO A 144 -5.58 -18.52 -2.24
N ILE A 145 -4.82 -18.91 -1.23
CA ILE A 145 -4.62 -18.08 -0.03
C ILE A 145 -3.89 -16.79 -0.41
N ALA A 146 -2.84 -16.85 -1.23
CA ALA A 146 -2.11 -15.68 -1.68
C ALA A 146 -2.95 -14.76 -2.59
N MET A 147 -3.82 -15.32 -3.42
CA MET A 147 -4.78 -14.52 -4.20
C MET A 147 -5.74 -13.75 -3.29
N VAL A 148 -6.28 -14.38 -2.25
CA VAL A 148 -7.14 -13.71 -1.25
C VAL A 148 -6.33 -12.67 -0.48
N ASN A 149 -5.09 -12.97 -0.11
CA ASN A 149 -4.20 -12.03 0.58
C ASN A 149 -3.91 -10.79 -0.28
N SER A 150 -3.65 -10.97 -1.57
CA SER A 150 -3.45 -9.87 -2.53
C SER A 150 -4.72 -9.06 -2.74
N ALA A 151 -5.88 -9.71 -2.78
CA ALA A 151 -7.17 -9.05 -2.85
C ALA A 151 -7.43 -8.15 -1.62
N THR A 152 -7.15 -8.67 -0.42
CA THR A 152 -7.27 -7.87 0.83
C THR A 152 -6.27 -6.74 0.88
N SER A 153 -5.03 -6.94 0.41
CA SER A 153 -4.02 -5.88 0.29
C SER A 153 -4.47 -4.77 -0.66
N GLY A 154 -5.09 -5.15 -1.78
CA GLY A 154 -5.68 -4.23 -2.76
C GLY A 154 -6.75 -3.31 -2.18
N LEU A 155 -7.40 -3.73 -1.10
CA LEU A 155 -8.36 -2.90 -0.36
C LEU A 155 -7.66 -2.07 0.74
N THR A 156 -6.65 -2.62 1.41
CA THR A 156 -6.01 -2.01 2.57
C THR A 156 -5.24 -0.74 2.19
N PHE A 157 -4.39 -0.80 1.16
CA PHE A 157 -3.56 0.34 0.76
C PHE A 157 -4.38 1.61 0.45
N PRO A 158 -5.37 1.59 -0.45
CA PRO A 158 -6.14 2.79 -0.76
C PRO A 158 -6.98 3.26 0.43
N THR A 159 -7.54 2.35 1.24
CA THR A 159 -8.36 2.75 2.39
C THR A 159 -7.55 3.38 3.51
N LEU A 160 -6.36 2.87 3.82
CA LEU A 160 -5.46 3.51 4.79
C LEU A 160 -5.02 4.89 4.30
N THR A 161 -4.64 5.00 3.03
CA THR A 161 -4.26 6.27 2.40
C THR A 161 -5.39 7.30 2.49
N THR A 162 -6.61 6.92 2.12
CA THR A 162 -7.77 7.83 2.18
C THR A 162 -8.10 8.23 3.62
N LEU A 163 -8.05 7.28 4.57
CA LEU A 163 -8.27 7.58 5.98
C LEU A 163 -7.22 8.56 6.53
N ASN A 164 -5.96 8.40 6.15
CA ASN A 164 -4.90 9.33 6.54
C ASN A 164 -5.14 10.73 5.93
N ILE A 165 -5.44 10.81 4.63
CA ILE A 165 -5.73 12.08 3.94
C ILE A 165 -6.94 12.79 4.56
N SER A 166 -7.99 12.06 4.95
CA SER A 166 -9.20 12.64 5.53
C SER A 166 -8.98 13.35 6.88
N ARG A 167 -7.81 13.17 7.49
CA ARG A 167 -7.44 13.75 8.79
C ARG A 167 -6.49 14.94 8.70
N VAL A 168 -6.10 15.33 7.50
CA VAL A 168 -5.21 16.46 7.27
C VAL A 168 -5.86 17.51 6.37
N GLN A 169 -5.36 18.72 6.44
CA GLN A 169 -5.79 19.78 5.53
C GLN A 169 -5.23 19.55 4.12
N PRO A 170 -5.92 20.00 3.06
CA PRO A 170 -5.46 19.82 1.68
C PRO A 170 -4.02 20.27 1.43
N ARG A 171 -3.55 21.28 2.15
CA ARG A 171 -2.17 21.78 2.07
C ARG A 171 -1.11 20.82 2.60
N GLU A 172 -1.50 19.95 3.53
CA GLU A 172 -0.59 19.04 4.23
C GLU A 172 -0.54 17.66 3.61
N VAL A 173 -1.37 17.40 2.58
CA VAL A 173 -1.44 16.09 1.92
C VAL A 173 -0.09 15.69 1.33
N GLY A 174 0.64 16.64 0.72
CA GLY A 174 1.98 16.37 0.19
C GLY A 174 2.97 15.93 1.27
N LEU A 175 2.96 16.62 2.41
CA LEU A 175 3.80 16.27 3.56
C LEU A 175 3.42 14.91 4.15
N LEU A 176 2.12 14.64 4.27
CA LEU A 176 1.61 13.34 4.72
C LEU A 176 2.06 12.19 3.81
N MET A 177 1.99 12.38 2.49
CA MET A 177 2.44 11.37 1.53
C MET A 177 3.94 11.10 1.60
N GLY A 178 4.73 12.08 2.01
CA GLY A 178 6.16 11.90 2.25
C GLY A 178 6.49 11.17 3.56
N VAL A 179 5.51 11.07 4.50
CA VAL A 179 5.67 10.41 5.81
C VAL A 179 5.11 8.97 5.81
N THR A 180 4.20 8.61 4.89
CA THR A 180 3.55 7.29 4.81
C THR A 180 4.17 6.40 3.76
#